data_26ecce4d94a0a3e4db9886b24ae3fe2f
#
_entry.id   26ecce4d94a0a3e4db9886b24ae3fe2f
#
_cell.length_a   1.000
_cell.length_b   1.000
_cell.length_c   1.000
_cell.angle_alpha   90.00
_cell.angle_beta   90.00
_cell.angle_gamma   90.00
#
_symmetry.space_group_name_H-M   'P 1'
#
loop_
_entity.id
_entity.type
_entity.pdbx_description
1 polymer ?
#
loop_
_entity_poly.entity_id
_entity_poly.type
_entity_poly.pdbx_seq_one_letter_code
_entity_poly.pdbx_strand_id
1 'polypeptide(L)'
;MEAVELKLRTEQPADYRETENVTREAFWNLYSPGCCEHYLLHVMRDSPAFVPELDLVAERDGRIVGNVVSLRAVLHGDDGTVCEVLSLGPISVLPECQRQGIGGRLISRTRELA
;
A
#
# COMPACT_ATOMS: atom_id res chain seq x y z
N MET A 1 15.05 -9.81 -24.95
CA MET A 1 15.07 -9.77 -23.47
C MET A 1 13.64 -9.87 -22.97
N GLU A 2 13.38 -10.83 -22.13
CA GLU A 2 12.06 -10.99 -21.56
C GLU A 2 11.84 -10.00 -20.43
N ALA A 3 10.64 -9.41 -20.38
CA ALA A 3 10.27 -8.54 -19.28
C ALA A 3 10.05 -9.39 -18.02
N VAL A 4 10.57 -8.93 -16.89
CA VAL A 4 10.33 -9.60 -15.61
C VAL A 4 8.87 -9.39 -15.23
N GLU A 5 8.18 -10.49 -14.91
CA GLU A 5 6.77 -10.44 -14.58
C GLU A 5 6.55 -9.78 -13.20
N LEU A 6 5.54 -8.92 -13.13
CA LEU A 6 5.12 -8.31 -11.86
C LEU A 6 4.07 -9.21 -11.22
N LYS A 7 4.34 -9.64 -9.99
CA LYS A 7 3.42 -10.48 -9.22
C LYS A 7 2.78 -9.65 -8.11
N LEU A 8 1.45 -9.68 -8.05
CA LEU A 8 0.70 -9.05 -6.95
C LEU A 8 0.23 -10.14 -6.00
N ARG A 9 0.52 -9.96 -4.72
CA ARG A 9 0.13 -10.93 -3.68
C ARG A 9 -0.08 -10.22 -2.36
N THR A 10 -0.70 -10.94 -1.41
CA THR A 10 -0.90 -10.43 -0.06
C THR A 10 0.45 -10.37 0.67
N GLU A 11 0.67 -9.30 1.44
CA GLU A 11 1.85 -9.16 2.28
C GLU A 11 1.81 -10.23 3.39
N GLN A 12 2.97 -10.83 3.65
CA GLN A 12 3.14 -11.77 4.75
C GLN A 12 4.02 -11.15 5.84
N PRO A 13 3.94 -11.61 7.10
CA PRO A 13 4.77 -11.04 8.17
C PRO A 13 6.26 -10.99 7.85
N ALA A 14 6.77 -11.98 7.10
CA ALA A 14 8.18 -12.00 6.70
C ALA A 14 8.54 -10.84 5.75
N ASP A 15 7.54 -10.21 5.11
CA ASP A 15 7.75 -9.10 4.19
C ASP A 15 7.77 -7.74 4.87
N TYR A 16 7.32 -7.64 6.11
CA TYR A 16 7.03 -6.35 6.76
C TYR A 16 8.21 -5.38 6.71
N ARG A 17 9.39 -5.87 7.00
CA ARG A 17 10.58 -5.03 7.03
C ARG A 17 10.92 -4.49 5.63
N GLU A 18 10.83 -5.35 4.62
CA GLU A 18 11.10 -4.95 3.24
C GLU A 18 10.04 -3.96 2.75
N THR A 19 8.77 -4.20 3.07
CA THR A 19 7.65 -3.34 2.68
C THR A 19 7.80 -1.95 3.33
N GLU A 20 8.16 -1.89 4.61
CA GLU A 20 8.37 -0.61 5.29
C GLU A 20 9.52 0.15 4.66
N ASN A 21 10.56 -0.54 4.21
CA ASN A 21 11.67 0.10 3.50
C ASN A 21 11.20 0.68 2.14
N VAL A 22 10.34 -0.04 1.41
CA VAL A 22 9.77 0.47 0.15
C VAL A 22 9.01 1.77 0.42
N THR A 23 8.18 1.79 1.47
CA THR A 23 7.42 2.98 1.84
C THR A 23 8.36 4.13 2.21
N ARG A 24 9.38 3.84 3.00
CA ARG A 24 10.38 4.85 3.39
C ARG A 24 11.07 5.45 2.17
N GLU A 25 11.53 4.62 1.24
CA GLU A 25 12.20 5.08 0.03
C GLU A 25 11.27 5.90 -0.87
N ALA A 26 10.00 5.49 -0.97
CA ALA A 26 9.03 6.17 -1.83
C ALA A 26 8.70 7.58 -1.31
N PHE A 27 8.66 7.77 0.01
CA PHE A 27 8.23 9.04 0.62
C PHE A 27 9.36 9.89 1.18
N TRP A 28 10.61 9.41 1.10
CA TRP A 28 11.74 10.11 1.69
C TRP A 28 11.90 11.51 1.10
N ASN A 29 11.87 12.54 1.95
CA ASN A 29 12.00 13.95 1.58
C ASN A 29 10.96 14.47 0.59
N LEU A 30 9.85 13.73 0.37
CA LEU A 30 8.86 14.14 -0.63
C LEU A 30 8.03 15.34 -0.17
N TYR A 31 7.57 15.35 1.09
CA TYR A 31 6.72 16.41 1.63
C TYR A 31 7.40 17.22 2.73
N SER A 32 8.38 16.63 3.39
CA SER A 32 9.14 17.25 4.47
C SER A 32 10.47 16.52 4.58
N PRO A 33 11.47 17.05 5.30
CA PRO A 33 12.72 16.32 5.51
C PRO A 33 12.45 14.95 6.14
N GLY A 34 12.97 13.90 5.53
CA GLY A 34 12.69 12.52 5.94
C GLY A 34 11.27 12.10 5.56
N CYS A 35 10.71 11.17 6.32
CA CYS A 35 9.30 10.76 6.16
C CYS A 35 8.85 9.98 7.40
N CYS A 36 7.52 9.86 7.57
CA CYS A 36 6.92 9.09 8.66
C CYS A 36 5.97 8.01 8.16
N GLU A 37 5.75 7.91 6.84
CA GLU A 37 4.78 6.98 6.26
C GLU A 37 5.11 5.53 6.55
N HIS A 38 6.39 5.18 6.62
CA HIS A 38 6.82 3.82 6.96
C HIS A 38 6.50 3.48 8.43
N TYR A 39 6.58 4.46 9.32
CA TYR A 39 6.18 4.28 10.72
C TYR A 39 4.66 4.17 10.82
N LEU A 40 3.93 4.99 10.08
CA LEU A 40 2.49 4.93 10.01
C LEU A 40 2.03 3.55 9.55
N LEU A 41 2.65 3.02 8.50
CA LEU A 41 2.37 1.66 8.02
C LEU A 41 2.58 0.63 9.13
N HIS A 42 3.67 0.76 9.87
CA HIS A 42 3.98 -0.16 10.96
C HIS A 42 2.88 -0.19 12.02
N VAL A 43 2.38 0.98 12.45
CA VAL A 43 1.32 1.04 13.47
C VAL A 43 -0.06 0.70 12.91
N MET A 44 -0.31 0.94 11.63
CA MET A 44 -1.58 0.62 10.99
C MET A 44 -1.90 -0.87 11.03
N ARG A 45 -0.89 -1.72 10.96
CA ARG A 45 -1.10 -3.17 10.98
C ARG A 45 -1.76 -3.66 12.26
N ASP A 46 -1.60 -2.93 13.36
CA ASP A 46 -2.20 -3.28 14.65
C ASP A 46 -3.58 -2.64 14.84
N SER A 47 -4.05 -1.84 13.89
CA SER A 47 -5.36 -1.20 13.97
C SER A 47 -6.47 -2.21 13.67
N PRO A 48 -7.59 -2.21 14.43
CA PRO A 48 -8.74 -3.05 14.11
C PRO A 48 -9.40 -2.69 12.78
N ALA A 49 -9.12 -1.49 12.24
CA ALA A 49 -9.64 -1.06 10.94
C ALA A 49 -8.80 -1.59 9.77
N PHE A 50 -7.61 -2.12 10.04
CA PHE A 50 -6.72 -2.66 9.00
C PHE A 50 -7.35 -3.89 8.35
N VAL A 51 -7.23 -3.99 7.01
CA VAL A 51 -7.80 -5.10 6.24
C VAL A 51 -6.66 -5.94 5.68
N PRO A 52 -6.25 -7.01 6.38
CA PRO A 52 -5.10 -7.83 5.95
C PRO A 52 -5.27 -8.42 4.55
N GLU A 53 -6.50 -8.76 4.16
CA GLU A 53 -6.78 -9.35 2.85
C GLU A 53 -6.55 -8.38 1.70
N LEU A 54 -6.48 -7.09 2.00
CA LEU A 54 -6.23 -6.03 1.01
C LEU A 54 -4.86 -5.39 1.19
N ASP A 55 -4.00 -5.97 2.01
CA ASP A 55 -2.61 -5.57 2.16
C ASP A 55 -1.80 -6.28 1.08
N LEU A 56 -1.59 -5.60 -0.05
CA LEU A 56 -1.00 -6.19 -1.23
C LEU A 56 0.41 -5.66 -1.47
N VAL A 57 1.28 -6.54 -1.92
CA VAL A 57 2.62 -6.18 -2.37
C VAL A 57 2.77 -6.51 -3.85
N ALA A 58 3.59 -5.71 -4.52
CA ALA A 58 4.01 -5.99 -5.89
C ALA A 58 5.44 -6.49 -5.83
N GLU A 59 5.66 -7.68 -6.36
CA GLU A 59 6.96 -8.35 -6.35
C GLU A 59 7.46 -8.49 -7.77
N ARG A 60 8.71 -8.16 -7.98
CA ARG A 60 9.40 -8.33 -9.26
C ARG A 60 10.76 -8.94 -8.99
N ASP A 61 11.03 -10.10 -9.59
CA ASP A 61 12.31 -10.77 -9.48
C ASP A 61 12.70 -11.06 -8.02
N GLY A 62 11.71 -11.52 -7.22
CA GLY A 62 11.91 -11.86 -5.82
C GLY A 62 12.05 -10.67 -4.88
N ARG A 63 11.84 -9.45 -5.37
CA ARG A 63 11.99 -8.22 -4.60
C ARG A 63 10.67 -7.48 -4.54
N ILE A 64 10.30 -6.98 -3.36
CA ILE A 64 9.11 -6.14 -3.22
C ILE A 64 9.42 -4.75 -3.75
N VAL A 65 8.62 -4.28 -4.71
CA VAL A 65 8.80 -2.98 -5.34
C VAL A 65 7.63 -2.04 -5.11
N GLY A 66 6.53 -2.53 -4.56
CA GLY A 66 5.36 -1.70 -4.25
C GLY A 66 4.47 -2.33 -3.20
N ASN A 67 3.61 -1.50 -2.61
CA ASN A 67 2.66 -1.93 -1.58
C ASN A 67 1.46 -0.99 -1.53
N VAL A 68 0.30 -1.52 -1.22
CA VAL A 68 -0.90 -0.75 -0.90
C VAL A 68 -1.57 -1.39 0.29
N VAL A 69 -2.04 -0.56 1.24
CA VAL A 69 -2.82 -1.01 2.38
C VAL A 69 -4.17 -0.31 2.40
N SER A 70 -5.13 -0.88 3.12
CA SER A 70 -6.47 -0.31 3.21
C SER A 70 -6.96 -0.35 4.66
N LEU A 71 -7.71 0.68 5.03
CA LEU A 71 -8.36 0.76 6.33
C LEU A 71 -9.87 0.89 6.12
N ARG A 72 -10.66 0.25 6.98
CA ARG A 72 -12.10 0.49 7.02
C ARG A 72 -12.34 1.87 7.62
N ALA A 73 -13.23 2.63 7.00
CA ALA A 73 -13.59 3.96 7.46
C ALA A 73 -15.08 4.20 7.28
N VAL A 74 -15.59 5.25 7.91
CA VAL A 74 -17.01 5.58 7.86
C VAL A 74 -17.12 7.05 7.48
N LEU A 75 -17.96 7.34 6.48
CA LEU A 75 -18.31 8.70 6.10
C LEU A 75 -19.68 9.04 6.68
N HIS A 76 -19.77 10.20 7.34
CA HIS A 76 -21.02 10.71 7.90
C HIS A 76 -21.53 11.84 7.00
N GLY A 77 -22.74 11.66 6.47
CA GLY A 77 -23.39 12.70 5.68
C GLY A 77 -24.07 13.73 6.60
N ASP A 78 -24.28 14.93 6.08
CA ASP A 78 -24.95 16.02 6.82
C ASP A 78 -26.39 15.67 7.15
N ASP A 79 -26.99 14.77 6.37
CA ASP A 79 -28.39 14.32 6.55
C ASP A 79 -28.50 13.13 7.53
N GLY A 80 -27.43 12.76 8.20
CA GLY A 80 -27.40 11.65 9.15
C GLY A 80 -27.12 10.30 8.52
N THR A 81 -26.86 10.24 7.21
CA THR A 81 -26.47 8.99 6.56
C THR A 81 -25.07 8.56 6.98
N VAL A 82 -24.86 7.24 7.01
CA VAL A 82 -23.56 6.65 7.34
C VAL A 82 -23.19 5.69 6.21
N CYS A 83 -21.99 5.86 5.67
CA CYS A 83 -21.51 5.03 4.58
C CYS A 83 -20.16 4.42 4.94
N GLU A 84 -20.07 3.08 4.85
CA GLU A 84 -18.81 2.38 5.08
C GLU A 84 -17.98 2.46 3.81
N VAL A 85 -16.69 2.81 3.96
CA VAL A 85 -15.76 2.96 2.84
C VAL A 85 -14.42 2.33 3.20
N LEU A 86 -13.59 2.15 2.18
CA LEU A 86 -12.19 1.76 2.37
C LEU A 86 -11.33 2.97 2.07
N SER A 87 -10.44 3.29 3.01
CA SER A 87 -9.44 4.34 2.80
C SER A 87 -8.15 3.66 2.35
N LEU A 88 -7.66 4.04 1.17
CA LEU A 88 -6.40 3.52 0.64
C LEU A 88 -5.25 4.36 1.16
N GLY A 89 -4.18 3.69 1.58
CA GLY A 89 -2.95 4.38 1.89
C GLY A 89 -2.20 3.82 3.08
N PRO A 90 -0.88 4.00 3.10
CA PRO A 90 -0.11 4.56 2.00
C PRO A 90 -0.03 3.62 0.81
N ILE A 91 0.20 4.20 -0.37
CA ILE A 91 0.51 3.45 -1.60
C ILE A 91 1.93 3.82 -1.94
N SER A 92 2.80 2.82 -2.05
CA SER A 92 4.23 3.02 -2.21
C SER A 92 4.77 2.24 -3.39
N VAL A 93 5.65 2.87 -4.17
CA VAL A 93 6.40 2.20 -5.23
C VAL A 93 7.84 2.71 -5.13
N LEU A 94 8.81 1.80 -5.19
CA LEU A 94 10.23 2.20 -5.16
C LEU A 94 10.48 3.26 -6.22
N PRO A 95 11.29 4.31 -5.92
CA PRO A 95 11.52 5.40 -6.85
C PRO A 95 11.98 4.95 -8.24
N GLU A 96 12.87 3.96 -8.32
CA GLU A 96 13.37 3.43 -9.58
C GLU A 96 12.33 2.63 -10.37
N CYS A 97 11.20 2.30 -9.74
CA CYS A 97 10.13 1.52 -10.36
C CYS A 97 8.87 2.36 -10.64
N GLN A 98 8.89 3.64 -10.31
CA GLN A 98 7.75 4.52 -10.53
C GLN A 98 7.53 4.80 -12.01
N ARG A 99 6.30 5.25 -12.34
CA ARG A 99 5.87 5.58 -13.71
C ARG A 99 5.81 4.35 -14.64
N GLN A 100 5.64 3.17 -14.07
CA GLN A 100 5.49 1.92 -14.82
C GLN A 100 4.10 1.30 -14.63
N GLY A 101 3.18 2.01 -13.97
CA GLY A 101 1.82 1.54 -13.74
C GLY A 101 1.65 0.60 -12.56
N ILE A 102 2.68 0.40 -11.73
CA ILE A 102 2.62 -0.53 -10.60
C ILE A 102 1.58 -0.07 -9.57
N GLY A 103 1.58 1.22 -9.20
CA GLY A 103 0.60 1.76 -8.27
C GLY A 103 -0.83 1.57 -8.76
N GLY A 104 -1.07 1.82 -10.04
CA GLY A 104 -2.38 1.61 -10.67
C GLY A 104 -2.83 0.17 -10.63
N ARG A 105 -1.92 -0.77 -10.86
CA ARG A 105 -2.23 -2.21 -10.77
C ARG A 105 -2.58 -2.63 -9.36
N LEU A 106 -1.87 -2.10 -8.36
CA LEU A 106 -2.17 -2.37 -6.96
C LEU A 106 -3.57 -1.86 -6.58
N ILE A 107 -3.91 -0.66 -7.00
CA ILE A 107 -5.23 -0.07 -6.75
C ILE A 107 -6.32 -0.90 -7.44
N SER A 108 -6.12 -1.27 -8.70
CA SER A 108 -7.09 -2.07 -9.46
C SER A 108 -7.33 -3.42 -8.79
N ARG A 109 -6.25 -4.07 -8.34
CA ARG A 109 -6.38 -5.36 -7.66
C ARG A 109 -7.13 -5.23 -6.34
N THR A 110 -6.86 -4.16 -5.59
CA THR A 110 -7.59 -3.87 -4.35
C THR A 110 -9.08 -3.74 -4.62
N ARG A 111 -9.46 -3.02 -5.68
CA ARG A 111 -10.87 -2.84 -6.06
C ARG A 111 -11.52 -4.17 -6.45
N GLU A 112 -10.81 -5.04 -7.13
CA GLU A 112 -11.33 -6.36 -7.51
C GLU A 112 -11.61 -7.23 -6.29
N LEU A 113 -10.75 -7.15 -5.27
CA LEU A 113 -10.84 -7.98 -4.07
C LEU A 113 -11.80 -7.41 -3.02
N ALA A 114 -12.04 -6.11 -3.07
CA ALA A 114 -12.88 -5.44 -2.08
C ALA A 114 -14.37 -5.80 -2.20
#